data_acda8105240b2a645355f58719b7992a
#
_entry.id   acda8105240b2a645355f58719b7992a
#
_cell.length_a   1.000
_cell.length_b   1.000
_cell.length_c   1.000
_cell.angle_alpha   90.00
_cell.angle_beta   90.00
_cell.angle_gamma   90.00
#
_symmetry.space_group_name_H-M   'P 1'
#
loop_
_entity.id
_entity.type
_entity.pdbx_description
1 polymer ?
#
loop_
_entity_poly.entity_id
_entity_poly.type
_entity_poly.pdbx_seq_one_letter_code
_entity_poly.pdbx_strand_id
1 'polypeptide(L)'
;MDLMQDLRRTCYCGEVTKAGETVVVGGFVQKVRNLGNLIFIDLRDRTGIVQLAFNDQTDRAIFEKAASCHSEYVLMAKGVVAERSSVNKEMKTGAFEVLVDDLRV
;
A
#
# COMPACT_ATOMS: atom_id res chain seq x y z
N MET A 1 14.70 -0.81 11.31
CA MET A 1 13.90 0.29 10.71
C MET A 1 14.56 0.76 9.42
N ASP A 2 13.79 0.88 8.36
CA ASP A 2 14.30 1.31 7.06
C ASP A 2 14.49 2.83 7.00
N LEU A 3 15.42 3.24 6.14
CA LEU A 3 15.59 4.66 5.85
C LEU A 3 14.49 5.13 4.91
N MET A 4 13.88 6.27 5.24
CA MET A 4 12.82 6.85 4.44
C MET A 4 13.24 8.13 3.71
N GLN A 5 14.51 8.54 3.89
CA GLN A 5 15.01 9.83 3.42
C GLN A 5 15.02 9.98 1.90
N ASP A 6 15.21 8.88 1.18
CA ASP A 6 15.27 8.86 -0.27
C ASP A 6 13.92 8.56 -0.92
N LEU A 7 12.88 8.35 -0.12
CA LEU A 7 11.54 8.05 -0.61
C LEU A 7 10.58 9.13 -0.13
N ARG A 8 10.10 9.94 -1.06
CA ARG A 8 9.23 11.07 -0.76
C ARG A 8 7.81 10.81 -1.21
N ARG A 9 6.85 11.11 -0.33
CA ARG A 9 5.45 10.97 -0.65
C ARG A 9 5.06 11.87 -1.83
N THR A 10 4.36 11.31 -2.82
CA THR A 10 3.86 12.03 -3.97
C THR A 10 2.39 12.38 -3.85
N CYS A 11 1.64 11.64 -3.03
CA CYS A 11 0.24 11.93 -2.78
C CYS A 11 -0.19 11.33 -1.44
N TYR A 12 -1.36 11.71 -0.97
CA TYR A 12 -1.95 11.15 0.24
C TYR A 12 -2.80 9.92 -0.11
N CYS A 13 -3.03 9.06 0.89
CA CYS A 13 -3.79 7.81 0.69
C CYS A 13 -5.18 8.06 0.07
N GLY A 14 -5.88 9.10 0.52
CA GLY A 14 -7.20 9.42 -0.01
C GLY A 14 -7.21 9.99 -1.42
N GLU A 15 -6.05 10.26 -1.99
CA GLU A 15 -5.90 10.82 -3.34
C GLU A 15 -5.57 9.77 -4.41
N VAL A 16 -5.47 8.50 -4.03
CA VAL A 16 -5.13 7.41 -4.97
C VAL A 16 -6.38 7.04 -5.77
N THR A 17 -6.56 7.69 -6.91
CA THR A 17 -7.76 7.53 -7.72
C THR A 17 -7.48 7.42 -9.23
N LYS A 18 -6.21 7.22 -9.62
CA LYS A 18 -5.83 7.22 -11.03
C LYS A 18 -4.94 6.03 -11.37
N ALA A 19 -5.52 5.04 -12.04
CA ALA A 19 -4.81 3.83 -12.46
C ALA A 19 -3.66 4.16 -13.41
N GLY A 20 -2.57 3.41 -13.28
CA GLY A 20 -1.38 3.56 -14.12
C GLY A 20 -0.36 4.56 -13.59
N GLU A 21 -0.72 5.35 -12.61
CA GLU A 21 0.19 6.34 -12.02
C GLU A 21 1.11 5.66 -11.01
N THR A 22 2.39 6.07 -10.99
CA THR A 22 3.32 5.66 -9.95
C THR A 22 3.21 6.64 -8.79
N VAL A 23 2.97 6.11 -7.59
CA VAL A 23 2.77 6.92 -6.40
C VAL A 23 3.65 6.45 -5.25
N VAL A 24 3.94 7.39 -4.34
CA VAL A 24 4.54 7.09 -3.03
C VAL A 24 3.57 7.59 -1.98
N VAL A 25 3.11 6.69 -1.13
CA VAL A 25 2.18 7.01 -0.05
C VAL A 25 2.80 6.65 1.29
N GLY A 26 2.39 7.34 2.33
CA GLY A 26 2.86 7.08 3.69
C GLY A 26 1.70 7.14 4.67
N GLY A 27 1.81 6.36 5.72
CA GLY A 27 0.77 6.32 6.74
C GLY A 27 1.01 5.20 7.72
N PHE A 28 -0.03 4.80 8.43
CA PHE A 28 0.06 3.67 9.35
C PHE A 28 -0.83 2.51 8.90
N VAL A 29 -0.40 1.32 9.27
CA VAL A 29 -1.14 0.08 8.95
C VAL A 29 -2.41 0.03 9.80
N GLN A 30 -3.55 0.02 9.14
CA GLN A 30 -4.83 -0.17 9.83
C GLN A 30 -5.21 -1.65 9.92
N LYS A 31 -4.94 -2.41 8.84
CA LYS A 31 -5.31 -3.82 8.77
C LYS A 31 -4.39 -4.54 7.82
N VAL A 32 -4.04 -5.78 8.15
CA VAL A 32 -3.27 -6.66 7.27
C VAL A 32 -4.11 -7.92 7.01
N ARG A 33 -4.22 -8.29 5.74
CA ARG A 33 -4.83 -9.56 5.34
C ARG A 33 -3.78 -10.38 4.60
N ASN A 34 -3.29 -11.43 5.24
CA ASN A 34 -2.29 -12.32 4.66
C ASN A 34 -2.99 -13.60 4.23
N LEU A 35 -3.04 -13.83 2.92
CA LEU A 35 -3.71 -14.97 2.30
C LEU A 35 -2.69 -16.00 1.78
N GLY A 36 -1.45 -15.93 2.26
CA GLY A 36 -0.38 -16.84 1.86
C GLY A 36 0.41 -16.29 0.67
N ASN A 37 -0.14 -16.35 -0.52
CA ASN A 37 0.50 -15.84 -1.73
C ASN A 37 0.03 -14.43 -2.12
N LEU A 38 -0.89 -13.86 -1.36
CA LEU A 38 -1.37 -12.49 -1.52
C LEU A 38 -1.39 -11.82 -0.15
N ILE A 39 -0.93 -10.58 -0.09
CA ILE A 39 -1.03 -9.76 1.12
C ILE A 39 -1.66 -8.44 0.73
N PHE A 40 -2.63 -8.01 1.53
CA PHE A 40 -3.25 -6.69 1.40
C PHE A 40 -3.05 -5.92 2.70
N ILE A 41 -2.59 -4.68 2.59
CA ILE A 41 -2.44 -3.79 3.73
C ILE A 41 -3.29 -2.56 3.49
N ASP A 42 -4.19 -2.27 4.43
CA ASP A 42 -4.92 -1.01 4.43
C ASP A 42 -4.04 0.03 5.12
N LEU A 43 -3.54 0.97 4.33
CA LEU A 43 -2.70 2.06 4.81
C LEU A 43 -3.53 3.31 4.98
N ARG A 44 -3.47 3.89 6.16
CA ARG A 44 -4.27 5.06 6.51
C ARG A 44 -3.41 6.28 6.79
N ASP A 45 -3.85 7.42 6.29
CA ASP A 45 -3.35 8.72 6.71
C ASP A 45 -4.55 9.62 7.04
N ARG A 46 -4.32 10.92 7.25
CA ARG A 46 -5.39 11.86 7.62
C ARG A 46 -6.45 12.05 6.52
N THR A 47 -6.15 11.67 5.28
CA THR A 47 -7.06 11.86 4.15
C THR A 47 -7.92 10.64 3.85
N GLY A 48 -7.54 9.48 4.36
CA GLY A 48 -8.29 8.26 4.12
C GLY A 48 -7.42 7.02 4.11
N ILE A 49 -7.91 5.98 3.45
CA ILE A 49 -7.27 4.66 3.42
C ILE A 49 -7.04 4.28 1.97
N VAL A 50 -5.90 3.63 1.70
CA VAL A 50 -5.64 3.00 0.41
C VAL A 50 -5.18 1.56 0.65
N GLN A 51 -5.56 0.66 -0.25
CA GLN A 51 -5.11 -0.73 -0.20
C GLN A 51 -3.76 -0.86 -0.88
N LEU A 52 -2.79 -1.43 -0.19
CA LEU A 52 -1.51 -1.85 -0.76
C LEU A 52 -1.62 -3.33 -1.07
N ALA A 53 -1.18 -3.74 -2.26
CA ALA A 53 -1.27 -5.12 -2.71
C ALA A 53 0.12 -5.70 -2.98
N PHE A 54 0.33 -6.92 -2.51
CA PHE A 54 1.57 -7.68 -2.68
C PHE A 54 1.19 -9.07 -3.20
N ASN A 55 1.76 -9.47 -4.31
CA ASN A 55 1.42 -10.75 -4.95
C ASN A 55 2.69 -11.53 -5.33
N ASP A 56 2.55 -12.58 -6.14
CA ASP A 56 3.67 -13.40 -6.58
C ASP A 56 4.62 -12.68 -7.54
N GLN A 57 4.22 -11.53 -8.09
CA GLN A 57 5.07 -10.68 -8.91
C GLN A 57 5.88 -9.69 -8.08
N THR A 58 5.54 -9.50 -6.80
CA THR A 58 6.24 -8.62 -5.89
C THR A 58 7.63 -9.20 -5.57
N ASP A 59 8.64 -8.33 -5.50
CA ASP A 59 9.98 -8.73 -5.06
C ASP A 59 9.88 -9.49 -3.74
N ARG A 60 10.61 -10.61 -3.63
CA ARG A 60 10.51 -11.51 -2.48
C ARG A 60 10.81 -10.80 -1.16
N ALA A 61 11.84 -9.96 -1.13
CA ALA A 61 12.20 -9.23 0.08
C ALA A 61 11.10 -8.25 0.49
N ILE A 62 10.47 -7.60 -0.48
CA ILE A 62 9.35 -6.69 -0.24
C ILE A 62 8.14 -7.47 0.29
N PHE A 63 7.85 -8.62 -0.32
CA PHE A 63 6.74 -9.48 0.10
C PHE A 63 6.92 -9.95 1.56
N GLU A 64 8.11 -10.39 1.90
CA GLU A 64 8.41 -10.85 3.26
C GLU A 64 8.35 -9.70 4.28
N LYS A 65 8.78 -8.51 3.88
CA LYS A 65 8.66 -7.31 4.71
C LYS A 65 7.19 -7.00 4.99
N ALA A 66 6.34 -7.09 3.97
CA ALA A 66 4.89 -6.90 4.15
C ALA A 66 4.29 -7.94 5.08
N ALA A 67 4.73 -9.19 4.97
CA ALA A 67 4.24 -10.27 5.82
C ALA A 67 4.58 -10.06 7.31
N SER A 68 5.63 -9.28 7.60
CA SER A 68 6.03 -8.98 8.98
C SER A 68 5.35 -7.76 9.57
N CYS A 69 4.58 -7.02 8.80
CA CYS A 69 3.90 -5.82 9.27
C CYS A 69 2.74 -6.13 10.19
N HIS A 70 2.52 -5.27 11.16
CA HIS A 70 1.41 -5.34 12.10
C HIS A 70 0.66 -4.03 12.11
N SER A 71 -0.55 -4.04 12.70
CA SER A 71 -1.35 -2.83 12.88
C SER A 71 -0.52 -1.74 13.55
N GLU A 72 -0.77 -0.51 13.14
CA GLU A 72 -0.13 0.70 13.65
C GLU A 72 1.35 0.90 13.29
N TYR A 73 1.96 -0.02 12.54
CA TYR A 73 3.27 0.25 11.96
C TYR A 73 3.17 1.44 11.00
N VAL A 74 4.19 2.29 11.01
CA VAL A 74 4.29 3.39 10.05
C VAL A 74 5.06 2.90 8.83
N LEU A 75 4.49 3.12 7.65
CA LEU A 75 5.06 2.65 6.39
C LEU A 75 5.14 3.77 5.37
N MET A 76 6.10 3.64 4.45
CA MET A 76 6.05 4.31 3.16
C MET A 76 6.11 3.25 2.08
N ALA A 77 5.27 3.39 1.06
CA ALA A 77 5.16 2.44 -0.02
C ALA A 77 5.16 3.16 -1.36
N LYS A 78 5.91 2.60 -2.31
CA LYS A 78 5.94 3.08 -3.69
C LYS A 78 5.42 1.97 -4.59
N GLY A 79 4.62 2.34 -5.56
CA GLY A 79 4.11 1.38 -6.53
C GLY A 79 3.24 2.02 -7.57
N VAL A 80 2.65 1.18 -8.40
CA VAL A 80 1.77 1.60 -9.50
C VAL A 80 0.32 1.38 -9.07
N VAL A 81 -0.51 2.38 -9.31
CA VAL A 81 -1.94 2.30 -9.03
C VAL A 81 -2.61 1.41 -10.06
N ALA A 82 -3.41 0.47 -9.59
CA ALA A 82 -4.19 -0.44 -10.43
C ALA A 82 -5.63 -0.48 -9.95
N GLU A 83 -6.52 -0.93 -10.81
CA GLU A 83 -7.92 -1.13 -10.43
C GLU A 83 -8.03 -2.43 -9.62
N ARG A 84 -8.81 -2.37 -8.54
CA ARG A 84 -9.06 -3.55 -7.71
C ARG A 84 -9.99 -4.51 -8.43
N SER A 85 -9.74 -5.80 -8.27
CA SER A 85 -10.65 -6.83 -8.75
C SER A 85 -11.97 -6.83 -7.97
N SER A 86 -11.94 -6.37 -6.73
CA SER A 86 -13.12 -6.27 -5.87
C SER A 86 -13.23 -4.83 -5.35
N VAL A 87 -14.15 -4.07 -5.88
CA VAL A 87 -14.35 -2.65 -5.53
C VAL A 87 -15.05 -2.53 -4.19
N ASN A 88 -14.51 -1.69 -3.30
CA ASN A 88 -15.16 -1.32 -2.04
C ASN A 88 -15.78 0.06 -2.19
N LYS A 89 -17.09 0.12 -2.37
CA LYS A 89 -17.82 1.36 -2.61
C LYS A 89 -17.91 2.28 -1.40
N GLU A 90 -17.60 1.76 -0.21
CA GLU A 90 -17.62 2.55 1.02
C GLU A 90 -16.37 3.40 1.19
N MET A 91 -15.32 3.15 0.41
CA MET A 91 -14.08 3.89 0.45
C MET A 91 -13.95 4.76 -0.79
N LYS A 92 -13.47 6.00 -0.62
CA LYS A 92 -13.17 6.91 -1.72
C LYS A 92 -12.19 6.29 -2.71
N THR A 93 -11.19 5.57 -2.20
CA THR A 93 -10.17 4.89 -3.00
C THR A 93 -10.48 3.41 -3.22
N GLY A 94 -11.73 3.00 -2.98
CA GLY A 94 -12.10 1.58 -2.95
C GLY A 94 -12.07 0.87 -4.29
N ALA A 95 -11.93 1.60 -5.40
CA ALA A 95 -11.80 1.02 -6.73
C ALA A 95 -10.35 0.78 -7.13
N PHE A 96 -9.39 1.22 -6.31
CA PHE A 96 -7.96 1.23 -6.66
C PHE A 96 -7.11 0.58 -5.57
N GLU A 97 -5.94 0.12 -5.99
CA GLU A 97 -4.93 -0.40 -5.08
C GLU A 97 -3.55 0.01 -5.60
N VAL A 98 -2.55 -0.02 -4.72
CA VAL A 98 -1.17 0.23 -5.10
C VAL A 98 -0.44 -1.11 -5.16
N LEU A 99 0.06 -1.47 -6.34
CA LEU A 99 0.91 -2.65 -6.51
C LEU A 99 2.32 -2.26 -6.10
N VAL A 100 2.71 -2.64 -4.91
CA VAL A 100 3.91 -2.12 -4.24
C VAL A 100 5.19 -2.72 -4.82
N ASP A 101 6.15 -1.86 -5.14
CA ASP A 101 7.47 -2.29 -5.59
C ASP A 101 8.61 -1.81 -4.67
N ASP A 102 8.32 -0.95 -3.69
CA ASP A 102 9.27 -0.55 -2.65
C ASP A 102 8.48 -0.27 -1.35
N LEU A 103 8.95 -0.82 -0.26
CA LEU A 103 8.28 -0.70 1.04
C LEU A 103 9.31 -0.35 2.12
N ARG A 104 9.05 0.74 2.85
CA ARG A 104 9.90 1.19 3.97
C ARG A 104 9.08 1.16 5.25
N VAL A 105 9.63 0.53 6.25
CA VAL A 105 8.96 0.35 7.55
C VAL A 105 9.62 1.21 8.62
#